data_c67173c628df61bb3fac4bf3796b4cdf
#
_entry.id   c67173c628df61bb3fac4bf3796b4cdf
#
_cell.length_a   1.000
_cell.length_b   1.000
_cell.length_c   1.000
_cell.angle_alpha   90.00
_cell.angle_beta   90.00
_cell.angle_gamma   90.00
#
_symmetry.space_group_name_H-M   'P 1'
#
loop_
_entity.id
_entity.type
_entity.pdbx_description
1 polymer ?
#
loop_
_entity_poly.entity_id
_entity_poly.type
_entity_poly.pdbx_seq_one_letter_code
_entity_poly.pdbx_strand_id
1 'polypeptide(L)'
;MLGLHKGRYRVRVAESDDDLRAAQRLRWLAFIGNRGGEGAAAADASLLDADDHDTRCLHVMIEDQRSGALVACFRILQLPSGAEIGQSYSARHYNLSRLRLFRGPMVEIGRFCIHPEHHDPDILRVAWAALTRHVDETGVELLFGCSSFMGTQTQDYEDAFAMLRARLPGYAGFEEIGRARVG
;
A
#
# COMPACT_ATOMS: atom_id res chain seq x y z
N MET A 1 -0.36 -10.36 -15.45
CA MET A 1 1.04 -9.84 -15.34
C MET A 1 1.01 -8.33 -15.18
N LEU A 2 1.57 -7.79 -14.08
CA LEU A 2 1.53 -6.35 -13.72
C LEU A 2 2.35 -5.41 -14.64
N GLY A 3 2.70 -5.85 -15.85
CA GLY A 3 3.41 -5.01 -16.81
C GLY A 3 2.47 -4.07 -17.56
N LEU A 4 2.58 -2.76 -17.34
CA LEU A 4 1.79 -1.73 -18.02
C LEU A 4 2.68 -0.57 -18.44
N HIS A 5 2.46 -0.07 -19.65
CA HIS A 5 3.06 1.17 -20.12
C HIS A 5 1.96 2.19 -20.39
N LYS A 6 2.09 3.39 -19.84
CA LYS A 6 1.20 4.51 -20.14
C LYS A 6 1.98 5.81 -20.16
N GLY A 7 2.05 6.43 -21.32
CA GLY A 7 2.84 7.62 -21.52
C GLY A 7 4.33 7.38 -21.24
N ARG A 8 4.89 8.15 -20.28
CA ARG A 8 6.29 8.00 -19.88
C ARG A 8 6.50 7.00 -18.73
N TYR A 9 5.43 6.44 -18.18
CA TYR A 9 5.51 5.56 -17.02
C TYR A 9 5.41 4.09 -17.40
N ARG A 10 6.29 3.29 -16.81
CA ARG A 10 6.29 1.83 -16.87
C ARG A 10 5.99 1.27 -15.49
N VAL A 11 5.06 0.32 -15.43
CA VAL A 11 4.81 -0.49 -14.24
C VAL A 11 5.39 -1.88 -14.44
N ARG A 12 6.09 -2.38 -13.45
CA ARG A 12 6.60 -3.75 -13.39
C ARG A 12 6.63 -4.28 -11.96
N VAL A 13 6.83 -5.55 -11.81
CA VAL A 13 7.14 -6.18 -10.52
C VAL A 13 8.65 -6.18 -10.31
N ALA A 14 9.10 -6.10 -9.07
CA ALA A 14 10.50 -6.31 -8.70
C ALA A 14 10.91 -7.75 -9.03
N GLU A 15 12.07 -7.90 -9.69
CA GLU A 15 12.58 -9.19 -10.15
C GLU A 15 13.94 -9.56 -9.51
N SER A 16 14.50 -8.64 -8.72
CA SER A 16 15.80 -8.81 -8.08
C SER A 16 15.85 -8.22 -6.68
N ASP A 17 16.85 -8.60 -5.91
CA ASP A 17 17.13 -8.00 -4.60
C ASP A 17 17.44 -6.50 -4.70
N ASP A 18 18.04 -6.05 -5.79
CA ASP A 18 18.30 -4.64 -6.03
C ASP A 18 17.00 -3.85 -6.29
N ASP A 19 16.05 -4.43 -6.99
CA ASP A 19 14.70 -3.87 -7.14
C ASP A 19 14.00 -3.74 -5.79
N LEU A 20 14.05 -4.80 -4.98
CA LEU A 20 13.46 -4.78 -3.64
C LEU A 20 14.10 -3.68 -2.79
N ARG A 21 15.43 -3.58 -2.80
CA ARG A 21 16.14 -2.51 -2.08
C ARG A 21 15.79 -1.13 -2.60
N ALA A 22 15.60 -0.96 -3.92
CA ALA A 22 15.17 0.31 -4.49
C ALA A 22 13.77 0.71 -3.99
N ALA A 23 12.83 -0.23 -3.95
CA ALA A 23 11.50 -0.01 -3.39
C ALA A 23 11.57 0.32 -1.89
N GLN A 24 12.40 -0.37 -1.10
CA GLN A 24 12.60 -0.12 0.33
C GLN A 24 13.21 1.27 0.60
N ARG A 25 14.15 1.72 -0.23
CA ARG A 25 14.71 3.08 -0.15
C ARG A 25 13.66 4.14 -0.45
N LEU A 26 12.86 3.95 -1.51
CA LEU A 26 11.79 4.87 -1.85
C LEU A 26 10.75 4.96 -0.71
N ARG A 27 10.38 3.83 -0.11
CA ARG A 27 9.48 3.79 1.06
C ARG A 27 10.07 4.54 2.24
N TRP A 28 11.35 4.31 2.55
CA TRP A 28 12.04 5.05 3.61
C TRP A 28 12.00 6.55 3.36
N LEU A 29 12.34 6.99 2.15
CA LEU A 29 12.32 8.39 1.76
C LEU A 29 10.92 9.01 1.92
N ALA A 30 9.89 8.32 1.46
CA ALA A 30 8.52 8.81 1.49
C ALA A 30 7.90 8.83 2.90
N PHE A 31 8.18 7.82 3.73
CA PHE A 31 7.51 7.67 5.03
C PHE A 31 8.31 8.21 6.21
N ILE A 32 9.64 8.22 6.12
CA ILE A 32 10.54 8.54 7.24
C ILE A 32 11.36 9.78 6.92
N GLY A 33 12.12 9.77 5.81
CA GLY A 33 13.08 10.82 5.47
C GLY A 33 12.45 12.20 5.26
N ASN A 34 11.24 12.25 4.76
CA ASN A 34 10.53 13.51 4.46
C ASN A 34 9.78 14.10 5.68
N ARG A 35 9.78 13.43 6.83
CA ARG A 35 9.02 13.87 8.02
C ARG A 35 9.76 14.86 8.92
N GLY A 36 11.02 15.23 8.62
CA GLY A 36 11.78 16.25 9.37
C GLY A 36 11.92 16.00 10.89
N GLY A 37 11.68 14.78 11.35
CA GLY A 37 11.67 14.42 12.75
C GLY A 37 13.07 13.97 13.24
N GLU A 38 13.30 14.09 14.55
CA GLU A 38 14.53 13.63 15.24
C GLU A 38 14.86 12.15 14.99
N GLY A 39 13.92 11.35 14.49
CA GLY A 39 14.14 9.97 14.05
C GLY A 39 14.93 9.81 12.74
N ALA A 40 15.04 10.87 11.92
CA ALA A 40 15.83 10.82 10.69
C ALA A 40 17.34 10.76 10.96
N ALA A 41 17.80 11.28 12.10
CA ALA A 41 19.21 11.28 12.49
C ALA A 41 19.69 9.95 13.09
N ALA A 42 18.77 9.08 13.53
CA ALA A 42 19.06 7.75 14.06
C ALA A 42 18.84 6.63 13.04
N ALA A 43 18.57 6.99 11.78
CA ALA A 43 18.37 6.02 10.73
C ALA A 43 19.66 5.26 10.46
N ASP A 44 19.60 3.97 10.71
CA ASP A 44 20.62 2.98 10.38
C ASP A 44 21.19 3.21 8.96
N ALA A 45 22.45 2.88 8.76
CA ALA A 45 23.20 3.07 7.51
C ALA A 45 22.55 2.45 6.25
N SER A 46 21.46 1.68 6.41
CA SER A 46 20.73 1.06 5.31
C SER A 46 19.74 2.02 4.61
N LEU A 47 19.16 3.00 5.31
CA LEU A 47 18.08 3.88 4.80
C LEU A 47 16.96 3.10 4.09
N LEU A 48 16.53 1.99 4.68
CA LEU A 48 15.55 1.06 4.12
C LEU A 48 14.32 0.95 5.04
N ASP A 49 13.12 1.03 4.47
CA ASP A 49 11.89 0.58 5.12
C ASP A 49 11.66 -0.88 4.75
N ALA A 50 12.21 -1.79 5.54
CA ALA A 50 12.12 -3.23 5.36
C ALA A 50 11.33 -3.88 6.48
N ASP A 51 10.52 -4.87 6.15
CA ASP A 51 9.81 -5.69 7.12
C ASP A 51 9.65 -7.15 6.64
N ASP A 52 9.19 -8.03 7.53
CA ASP A 52 9.02 -9.46 7.26
C ASP A 52 7.90 -9.79 6.23
N HIS A 53 7.03 -8.82 5.88
CA HIS A 53 6.08 -8.98 4.79
C HIS A 53 6.73 -8.88 3.42
N ASP A 54 7.90 -8.25 3.30
CA ASP A 54 8.56 -8.04 2.01
C ASP A 54 8.83 -9.35 1.28
N THR A 55 9.15 -10.44 2.00
CA THR A 55 9.41 -11.76 1.41
C THR A 55 8.18 -12.46 0.85
N ARG A 56 6.98 -11.99 1.21
CA ARG A 56 5.69 -12.62 0.84
C ARG A 56 4.86 -11.79 -0.12
N CYS A 57 5.29 -10.56 -0.36
CA CYS A 57 4.56 -9.62 -1.19
C CYS A 57 5.19 -9.51 -2.59
N LEU A 58 4.35 -9.24 -3.58
CA LEU A 58 4.80 -8.70 -4.85
C LEU A 58 5.09 -7.20 -4.64
N HIS A 59 6.25 -6.75 -5.07
CA HIS A 59 6.62 -5.34 -5.05
C HIS A 59 6.40 -4.75 -6.43
N VAL A 60 5.44 -3.84 -6.53
CA VAL A 60 5.13 -3.15 -7.78
C VAL A 60 5.90 -1.85 -7.84
N MET A 61 6.58 -1.63 -8.95
CA MET A 61 7.45 -0.51 -9.21
C MET A 61 6.91 0.32 -10.36
N ILE A 62 6.93 1.64 -10.23
CA ILE A 62 6.54 2.58 -11.28
C ILE A 62 7.75 3.43 -11.61
N GLU A 63 8.22 3.31 -12.84
CA GLU A 63 9.43 3.96 -13.35
C GLU A 63 9.07 5.04 -14.37
N ASP A 64 9.73 6.18 -14.27
CA ASP A 64 9.73 7.19 -15.34
C ASP A 64 10.77 6.80 -16.38
N GLN A 65 10.33 6.40 -17.57
CA GLN A 65 11.21 5.94 -18.64
C GLN A 65 12.13 7.03 -19.23
N ARG A 66 11.84 8.31 -18.96
CA ARG A 66 12.69 9.40 -19.43
C ARG A 66 13.92 9.59 -18.56
N SER A 67 13.75 9.46 -17.25
CA SER A 67 14.83 9.63 -16.28
C SER A 67 15.41 8.31 -15.78
N GLY A 68 14.70 7.20 -15.95
CA GLY A 68 15.03 5.92 -15.34
C GLY A 68 14.72 5.85 -13.83
N ALA A 69 14.12 6.89 -13.26
CA ALA A 69 13.86 6.98 -11.84
C ALA A 69 12.67 6.11 -11.41
N LEU A 70 12.79 5.46 -10.25
CA LEU A 70 11.67 4.85 -9.55
C LEU A 70 10.86 5.97 -8.88
N VAL A 71 9.65 6.24 -9.40
CA VAL A 71 8.81 7.36 -8.97
C VAL A 71 7.70 6.97 -8.01
N ALA A 72 7.31 5.70 -7.98
CA ALA A 72 6.36 5.18 -7.00
C ALA A 72 6.55 3.67 -6.82
N CYS A 73 6.11 3.16 -5.68
CA CYS A 73 6.01 1.74 -5.45
C CYS A 73 4.86 1.41 -4.49
N PHE A 74 4.43 0.17 -4.53
CA PHE A 74 3.52 -0.43 -3.54
C PHE A 74 3.73 -1.94 -3.51
N ARG A 75 3.20 -2.58 -2.48
CA ARG A 75 3.25 -4.04 -2.39
C ARG A 75 1.86 -4.64 -2.36
N ILE A 76 1.76 -5.86 -2.85
CA ILE A 76 0.54 -6.66 -2.94
C ILE A 76 0.78 -7.97 -2.21
N LEU A 77 -0.03 -8.26 -1.19
CA LEU A 77 -0.12 -9.58 -0.58
C LEU A 77 -1.38 -10.27 -1.11
N GLN A 78 -1.20 -11.41 -1.77
CA GLN A 78 -2.31 -12.23 -2.25
C GLN A 78 -2.72 -13.23 -1.19
N LEU A 79 -4.02 -13.34 -0.93
CA LEU A 79 -4.60 -14.30 -0.02
C LEU A 79 -5.69 -15.11 -0.76
N PRO A 80 -5.63 -16.44 -0.74
CA PRO A 80 -6.63 -17.28 -1.39
C PRO A 80 -8.04 -17.08 -0.85
N SER A 81 -8.14 -16.72 0.44
CA SER A 81 -9.42 -16.44 1.11
C SER A 81 -9.19 -15.71 2.43
N GLY A 82 -10.26 -15.31 3.09
CA GLY A 82 -10.23 -14.74 4.43
C GLY A 82 -9.70 -15.67 5.51
N ALA A 83 -9.65 -16.99 5.29
CA ALA A 83 -9.04 -17.92 6.25
C ALA A 83 -7.59 -17.54 6.58
N GLU A 84 -6.89 -16.94 5.62
CA GLU A 84 -5.49 -16.53 5.74
C GLU A 84 -5.30 -15.05 6.12
N ILE A 85 -6.39 -14.34 6.47
CA ILE A 85 -6.34 -12.90 6.78
C ILE A 85 -5.32 -12.53 7.86
N GLY A 86 -5.03 -13.45 8.79
CA GLY A 86 -4.02 -13.27 9.83
C GLY A 86 -2.59 -13.08 9.31
N GLN A 87 -2.33 -13.40 8.04
CA GLN A 87 -1.04 -13.18 7.39
C GLN A 87 -0.86 -11.74 6.89
N SER A 88 -1.94 -10.94 6.84
CA SER A 88 -1.91 -9.56 6.36
C SER A 88 -1.24 -8.62 7.35
N TYR A 89 -0.64 -7.55 6.83
CA TYR A 89 -0.13 -6.45 7.66
C TYR A 89 -1.26 -5.79 8.47
N SER A 90 -2.42 -5.59 7.84
CA SER A 90 -3.58 -4.98 8.48
C SER A 90 -4.06 -5.76 9.70
N ALA A 91 -3.93 -7.09 9.71
CA ALA A 91 -4.34 -7.92 10.85
C ALA A 91 -3.49 -7.70 12.11
N ARG A 92 -2.31 -7.08 11.99
CA ARG A 92 -1.49 -6.68 13.15
C ARG A 92 -2.08 -5.50 13.91
N HIS A 93 -2.83 -4.65 13.21
CA HIS A 93 -3.30 -3.37 13.72
C HIS A 93 -4.82 -3.32 13.89
N TYR A 94 -5.58 -4.12 13.15
CA TYR A 94 -7.03 -4.10 13.09
C TYR A 94 -7.65 -5.46 13.43
N ASN A 95 -8.85 -5.44 13.97
CA ASN A 95 -9.64 -6.66 14.12
C ASN A 95 -10.33 -6.99 12.80
N LEU A 96 -9.77 -7.93 12.06
CA LEU A 96 -10.28 -8.38 10.76
C LEU A 96 -11.05 -9.71 10.85
N SER A 97 -11.55 -10.07 12.03
CA SER A 97 -12.20 -11.36 12.27
C SER A 97 -13.38 -11.65 11.31
N ARG A 98 -14.13 -10.61 10.92
CA ARG A 98 -15.24 -10.77 9.95
C ARG A 98 -14.76 -11.15 8.55
N LEU A 99 -13.60 -10.67 8.13
CA LEU A 99 -13.01 -11.03 6.84
C LEU A 99 -12.58 -12.50 6.77
N ARG A 100 -12.42 -13.20 7.89
CA ARG A 100 -12.11 -14.63 7.93
C ARG A 100 -13.15 -15.50 7.24
N LEU A 101 -14.38 -15.02 7.15
CA LEU A 101 -15.50 -15.73 6.51
C LEU A 101 -15.56 -15.51 4.99
N PHE A 102 -14.78 -14.58 4.46
CA PHE A 102 -14.73 -14.32 3.04
C PHE A 102 -14.06 -15.47 2.30
N ARG A 103 -14.71 -16.02 1.29
CA ARG A 103 -14.28 -17.27 0.63
C ARG A 103 -13.51 -17.06 -0.67
N GLY A 104 -13.64 -15.90 -1.28
CA GLY A 104 -12.95 -15.56 -2.53
C GLY A 104 -11.52 -15.10 -2.34
N PRO A 105 -10.75 -14.98 -3.44
CA PRO A 105 -9.39 -14.45 -3.42
C PRO A 105 -9.39 -12.97 -3.03
N MET A 106 -8.42 -12.60 -2.20
CA MET A 106 -8.27 -11.27 -1.64
C MET A 106 -6.87 -10.73 -1.91
N VAL A 107 -6.78 -9.40 -1.96
CA VAL A 107 -5.48 -8.70 -2.04
C VAL A 107 -5.41 -7.62 -0.98
N GLU A 108 -4.32 -7.62 -0.21
CA GLU A 108 -3.92 -6.47 0.60
C GLU A 108 -2.95 -5.60 -0.18
N ILE A 109 -3.26 -4.29 -0.28
CA ILE A 109 -2.32 -3.28 -0.75
C ILE A 109 -1.65 -2.64 0.45
N GLY A 110 -0.33 -2.56 0.40
CA GLY A 110 0.45 -1.93 1.44
C GLY A 110 1.60 -1.08 0.89
N ARG A 111 2.13 -0.22 1.76
CA ARG A 111 3.31 0.59 1.46
C ARG A 111 3.23 1.39 0.16
N PHE A 112 2.04 1.84 -0.21
CA PHE A 112 1.85 2.69 -1.38
C PHE A 112 2.49 4.05 -1.13
N CYS A 113 3.49 4.41 -1.94
CA CYS A 113 4.17 5.69 -1.86
C CYS A 113 4.58 6.21 -3.23
N ILE A 114 4.64 7.53 -3.32
CA ILE A 114 5.16 8.28 -4.46
C ILE A 114 6.39 9.04 -3.98
N HIS A 115 7.41 9.12 -4.81
CA HIS A 115 8.63 9.87 -4.51
C HIS A 115 8.28 11.34 -4.20
N PRO A 116 8.78 11.93 -3.09
CA PRO A 116 8.36 13.25 -2.63
C PRO A 116 8.50 14.39 -3.65
N GLU A 117 9.44 14.26 -4.56
CA GLU A 117 9.69 15.27 -5.61
C GLU A 117 8.86 15.06 -6.89
N HIS A 118 8.03 14.00 -6.94
CA HIS A 118 7.22 13.68 -8.11
C HIS A 118 5.74 13.90 -7.82
N HIS A 119 5.14 14.93 -8.46
CA HIS A 119 3.75 15.33 -8.21
C HIS A 119 2.83 15.11 -9.41
N ASP A 120 3.29 14.37 -10.43
CA ASP A 120 2.52 14.09 -11.64
C ASP A 120 1.34 13.15 -11.31
N PRO A 121 0.09 13.57 -11.49
CA PRO A 121 -1.08 12.74 -11.17
C PRO A 121 -1.18 11.48 -12.03
N ASP A 122 -0.48 11.42 -13.16
CA ASP A 122 -0.46 10.23 -14.01
C ASP A 122 0.27 9.05 -13.34
N ILE A 123 1.18 9.30 -12.37
CA ILE A 123 1.79 8.24 -11.56
C ILE A 123 0.71 7.45 -10.83
N LEU A 124 -0.21 8.15 -10.16
CA LEU A 124 -1.30 7.50 -9.44
C LEU A 124 -2.27 6.79 -10.40
N ARG A 125 -2.58 7.42 -11.54
CA ARG A 125 -3.47 6.83 -12.56
C ARG A 125 -2.91 5.53 -13.13
N VAL A 126 -1.61 5.48 -13.42
CA VAL A 126 -0.99 4.26 -13.95
C VAL A 126 -0.87 3.17 -12.89
N ALA A 127 -0.63 3.54 -11.62
CA ALA A 127 -0.63 2.60 -10.50
C ALA A 127 -1.99 1.91 -10.35
N TRP A 128 -3.06 2.69 -10.32
CA TRP A 128 -4.42 2.15 -10.24
C TRP A 128 -4.80 1.33 -11.47
N ALA A 129 -4.41 1.75 -12.67
CA ALA A 129 -4.66 0.97 -13.89
C ALA A 129 -3.95 -0.41 -13.85
N ALA A 130 -2.70 -0.46 -13.35
CA ALA A 130 -2.00 -1.72 -13.18
C ALA A 130 -2.64 -2.61 -12.12
N LEU A 131 -3.11 -2.02 -11.02
CA LEU A 131 -3.83 -2.76 -9.97
C LEU A 131 -5.15 -3.32 -10.48
N THR A 132 -5.96 -2.51 -11.19
CA THR A 132 -7.22 -2.96 -11.81
C THR A 132 -6.96 -4.14 -12.73
N ARG A 133 -5.97 -4.01 -13.61
CA ARG A 133 -5.58 -5.11 -14.49
C ARG A 133 -5.18 -6.37 -13.71
N HIS A 134 -4.43 -6.22 -12.61
CA HIS A 134 -4.05 -7.35 -11.76
C HIS A 134 -5.27 -8.04 -11.15
N VAL A 135 -6.21 -7.26 -10.63
CA VAL A 135 -7.49 -7.77 -10.08
C VAL A 135 -8.26 -8.55 -11.14
N ASP A 136 -8.41 -7.98 -12.34
CA ASP A 136 -9.14 -8.63 -13.45
C ASP A 136 -8.45 -9.93 -13.91
N GLU A 137 -7.12 -9.92 -14.03
CA GLU A 137 -6.35 -11.10 -14.48
C GLU A 137 -6.31 -12.23 -13.44
N THR A 138 -6.37 -11.90 -12.15
CA THR A 138 -6.24 -12.88 -11.05
C THR A 138 -7.56 -13.25 -10.40
N GLY A 139 -8.67 -12.62 -10.81
CA GLY A 139 -10.00 -12.90 -10.27
C GLY A 139 -10.16 -12.50 -8.80
N VAL A 140 -9.41 -11.51 -8.32
CA VAL A 140 -9.53 -11.00 -6.97
C VAL A 140 -10.91 -10.40 -6.75
N GLU A 141 -11.56 -10.80 -5.67
CA GLU A 141 -12.92 -10.37 -5.32
C GLU A 141 -12.95 -9.31 -4.21
N LEU A 142 -11.88 -9.21 -3.42
CA LEU A 142 -11.77 -8.22 -2.35
C LEU A 142 -10.39 -7.58 -2.30
N LEU A 143 -10.38 -6.26 -2.30
CA LEU A 143 -9.21 -5.44 -2.13
C LEU A 143 -9.31 -4.68 -0.80
N PHE A 144 -8.25 -4.75 0.02
CA PHE A 144 -8.20 -4.08 1.30
C PHE A 144 -6.79 -3.55 1.61
N GLY A 145 -6.65 -2.80 2.68
CA GLY A 145 -5.36 -2.27 3.13
C GLY A 145 -5.53 -1.20 4.18
N CYS A 146 -4.40 -0.73 4.72
CA CYS A 146 -4.35 0.36 5.69
C CYS A 146 -4.07 1.68 4.99
N SER A 147 -4.83 2.71 5.34
CA SER A 147 -4.51 4.10 5.02
C SER A 147 -4.02 4.82 6.25
N SER A 148 -2.96 5.63 6.11
CA SER A 148 -2.41 6.44 7.19
C SER A 148 -2.76 7.91 6.99
N PHE A 149 -3.12 8.57 8.08
CA PHE A 149 -3.28 10.02 8.15
C PHE A 149 -2.07 10.62 8.87
N MET A 150 -1.76 11.89 8.59
CA MET A 150 -0.64 12.58 9.23
C MET A 150 -0.96 12.86 10.70
N GLY A 151 -0.01 12.60 11.60
CA GLY A 151 -0.18 12.87 13.02
C GLY A 151 -1.04 11.84 13.76
N THR A 152 -1.35 12.15 15.02
CA THR A 152 -2.10 11.26 15.94
C THR A 152 -3.40 11.86 16.46
N GLN A 153 -3.73 13.10 16.06
CA GLN A 153 -4.93 13.81 16.51
C GLN A 153 -6.11 13.43 15.60
N THR A 154 -6.98 12.58 16.12
CA THR A 154 -8.20 12.14 15.39
C THR A 154 -9.12 13.28 15.01
N GLN A 155 -9.14 14.34 15.82
CA GLN A 155 -9.98 15.53 15.60
C GLN A 155 -9.71 16.23 14.27
N ASP A 156 -8.46 16.21 13.81
CA ASP A 156 -8.07 16.83 12.54
C ASP A 156 -8.71 16.16 11.30
N TYR A 157 -9.27 14.96 11.50
CA TYR A 157 -9.83 14.12 10.43
C TYR A 157 -11.31 13.75 10.63
N GLU A 158 -11.99 14.33 11.63
CA GLU A 158 -13.38 13.99 11.93
C GLU A 158 -14.31 14.21 10.74
N ASP A 159 -14.16 15.31 10.02
CA ASP A 159 -14.95 15.61 8.82
C ASP A 159 -14.68 14.58 7.70
N ALA A 160 -13.42 14.18 7.50
CA ALA A 160 -13.07 13.17 6.52
C ALA A 160 -13.68 11.80 6.88
N PHE A 161 -13.64 11.42 8.16
CA PHE A 161 -14.25 10.18 8.64
C PHE A 161 -15.78 10.23 8.57
N ALA A 162 -16.39 11.37 8.86
CA ALA A 162 -17.83 11.57 8.73
C ALA A 162 -18.27 11.44 7.27
N MET A 163 -17.53 12.06 6.34
CA MET A 163 -17.78 11.94 4.92
C MET A 163 -17.66 10.51 4.40
N LEU A 164 -16.60 9.79 4.82
CA LEU A 164 -16.44 8.38 4.45
C LEU A 164 -17.60 7.54 4.96
N ARG A 165 -18.00 7.69 6.22
CA ARG A 165 -19.17 6.98 6.78
C ARG A 165 -20.47 7.29 6.03
N ALA A 166 -20.69 8.54 5.66
CA ALA A 166 -21.89 8.97 4.94
C ALA A 166 -21.92 8.45 3.48
N ARG A 167 -20.76 8.32 2.84
CA ARG A 167 -20.64 7.93 1.45
C ARG A 167 -20.52 6.42 1.21
N LEU A 168 -20.24 5.65 2.26
CA LEU A 168 -20.07 4.20 2.19
C LEU A 168 -21.12 3.46 3.05
N PRO A 169 -22.44 3.75 2.90
CA PRO A 169 -23.48 3.13 3.72
C PRO A 169 -23.72 1.66 3.40
N GLY A 170 -23.14 1.13 2.33
CA GLY A 170 -23.42 -0.21 1.82
C GLY A 170 -22.71 -1.36 2.54
N TYR A 171 -21.82 -1.08 3.48
CA TYR A 171 -21.07 -2.09 4.22
C TYR A 171 -21.46 -2.15 5.69
N ALA A 172 -22.74 -2.11 5.99
CA ALA A 172 -23.28 -2.19 7.36
C ALA A 172 -22.82 -3.41 8.18
N GLY A 173 -22.09 -4.34 7.60
CA GLY A 173 -21.43 -5.44 8.30
C GLY A 173 -19.93 -5.22 8.58
N PHE A 174 -19.33 -4.13 8.08
CA PHE A 174 -17.89 -3.86 8.16
C PHE A 174 -17.54 -2.63 9.00
N GLU A 175 -18.51 -1.93 9.58
CA GLU A 175 -18.30 -0.70 10.35
C GLU A 175 -17.39 -0.88 11.58
N GLU A 176 -17.20 -2.11 12.06
CA GLU A 176 -16.33 -2.40 13.22
C GLU A 176 -14.93 -2.93 12.82
N ILE A 177 -14.65 -3.10 11.53
CA ILE A 177 -13.37 -3.69 11.09
C ILE A 177 -12.20 -2.73 11.33
N GLY A 178 -12.46 -1.43 11.44
CA GLY A 178 -11.46 -0.38 11.45
C GLY A 178 -11.00 0.13 12.81
N ARG A 179 -11.27 -0.56 13.92
CA ARG A 179 -10.73 -0.13 15.22
C ARG A 179 -9.28 -0.60 15.33
N ALA A 180 -8.34 0.36 15.29
CA ALA A 180 -6.96 0.12 15.62
C ALA A 180 -6.86 -0.52 17.02
N ARG A 181 -6.04 -1.56 17.14
CA ARG A 181 -5.62 -2.04 18.46
C ARG A 181 -4.70 -0.97 19.03
N VAL A 182 -5.18 -0.21 19.99
CA VAL A 182 -4.33 0.63 20.82
C VAL A 182 -3.61 -0.34 21.75
N GLY A 183 -2.33 -0.57 21.49
CA GLY A 183 -1.41 -1.32 22.36
C GLY A 183 -0.68 -0.36 23.25
#